data_24a3614a851c6f44815fe6b54d241bff
#
_entry.id   24a3614a851c6f44815fe6b54d241bff
#
_cell.length_a   1.000
_cell.length_b   1.000
_cell.length_c   1.000
_cell.angle_alpha   90.00
_cell.angle_beta   90.00
_cell.angle_gamma   90.00
#
_symmetry.space_group_name_H-M   'P 1'
#
loop_
_entity.id
_entity.type
_entity.pdbx_description
1 polymer ?
#
loop_
_entity_poly.entity_id
_entity_poly.type
_entity_poly.pdbx_seq_one_letter_code
_entity_poly.pdbx_strand_id
1 'polypeptide(L)'
;MTSELRFYAYESVRAPLIVAQLALLRRLPEVYQNSLAQASRALQEKFDGDTAEVLKFGENLVSLREITMAEEYPDISKAIDILRDILYRRSAND
;
A
#
# COMPACT_ATOMS: atom_id res chain seq x y z
N MET A 1 0.02 20.45 -10.34
CA MET A 1 1.13 19.75 -9.71
C MET A 1 2.22 19.46 -10.72
N THR A 2 3.46 19.81 -10.42
CA THR A 2 4.58 19.53 -11.29
C THR A 2 4.88 18.05 -11.37
N SER A 3 5.63 17.63 -12.38
CA SER A 3 6.06 16.23 -12.51
C SER A 3 6.84 15.76 -11.30
N GLU A 4 7.72 16.62 -10.77
CA GLU A 4 8.52 16.29 -9.61
C GLU A 4 7.68 16.10 -8.37
N LEU A 5 6.70 16.97 -8.14
CA LEU A 5 5.81 16.86 -7.00
C LEU A 5 4.92 15.63 -7.12
N ARG A 6 4.50 15.29 -8.33
CA ARG A 6 3.69 14.10 -8.56
C ARG A 6 4.49 12.84 -8.25
N PHE A 7 5.74 12.80 -8.69
CA PHE A 7 6.64 11.70 -8.38
C PHE A 7 6.83 11.55 -6.88
N TYR A 8 7.05 12.67 -6.21
CA TYR A 8 7.25 12.70 -4.76
C TYR A 8 6.03 12.17 -4.03
N ALA A 9 4.85 12.64 -4.44
CA ALA A 9 3.60 12.19 -3.85
C ALA A 9 3.40 10.68 -4.05
N TYR A 10 3.68 10.20 -5.25
CA TYR A 10 3.57 8.78 -5.58
C TYR A 10 4.51 7.93 -4.72
N GLU A 11 5.77 8.36 -4.62
CA GLU A 11 6.75 7.61 -3.84
C GLU A 11 6.45 7.61 -2.34
N SER A 12 5.80 8.66 -1.84
CA SER A 12 5.44 8.72 -0.42
C SER A 12 4.42 7.65 -0.05
N VAL A 13 3.65 7.17 -1.02
CA VAL A 13 2.71 6.06 -0.83
C VAL A 13 3.40 4.73 -1.14
N ARG A 14 4.17 4.69 -2.22
CA ARG A 14 4.79 3.46 -2.69
C ARG A 14 5.85 2.92 -1.74
N ALA A 15 6.70 3.80 -1.21
CA ALA A 15 7.81 3.37 -0.36
C ALA A 15 7.33 2.59 0.88
N PRO A 16 6.36 3.08 1.65
CA PRO A 16 5.88 2.30 2.79
C PRO A 16 5.19 0.99 2.37
N LEU A 17 4.64 0.91 1.17
CA LEU A 17 4.06 -0.36 0.69
C LEU A 17 5.14 -1.41 0.44
N ILE A 18 6.31 -0.98 -0.03
CA ILE A 18 7.45 -1.89 -0.19
C ILE A 18 7.87 -2.42 1.17
N VAL A 19 7.95 -1.54 2.17
CA VAL A 19 8.27 -1.95 3.53
C VAL A 19 7.24 -2.94 4.06
N ALA A 20 5.96 -2.68 3.80
CA ALA A 20 4.88 -3.58 4.23
C ALA A 20 5.04 -4.97 3.60
N GLN A 21 5.41 -5.02 2.32
CA GLN A 21 5.63 -6.29 1.64
C GLN A 21 6.75 -7.08 2.30
N LEU A 22 7.86 -6.42 2.59
CA LEU A 22 8.99 -7.06 3.27
C LEU A 22 8.62 -7.52 4.68
N ALA A 23 7.87 -6.68 5.39
CA ALA A 23 7.42 -7.01 6.74
C ALA A 23 6.49 -8.23 6.73
N LEU A 24 5.64 -8.33 5.72
CA LEU A 24 4.75 -9.47 5.56
C LEU A 24 5.55 -10.75 5.37
N LEU A 25 6.54 -10.71 4.49
CA LEU A 25 7.40 -11.87 4.21
C LEU A 25 8.22 -12.28 5.41
N ARG A 26 8.59 -11.33 6.26
CA ARG A 26 9.36 -11.57 7.46
C ARG A 26 8.51 -11.78 8.71
N ARG A 27 7.21 -11.68 8.57
CA ARG A 27 6.25 -11.83 9.65
C ARG A 27 6.51 -10.85 10.79
N LEU A 28 6.58 -9.57 10.44
CA LEU A 28 6.74 -8.48 11.38
C LEU A 28 5.43 -7.68 11.42
N PRO A 29 4.47 -8.10 12.24
CA PRO A 29 3.12 -7.52 12.18
C PRO A 29 3.07 -6.04 12.52
N GLU A 30 3.86 -5.58 13.48
CA GLU A 30 3.84 -4.17 13.82
C GLU A 30 4.40 -3.30 12.70
N VAL A 31 5.50 -3.74 12.08
CA VAL A 31 6.08 -3.02 10.95
C VAL A 31 5.08 -3.00 9.79
N TYR A 32 4.44 -4.12 9.54
CA TYR A 32 3.43 -4.23 8.49
C TYR A 32 2.31 -3.22 8.69
N GLN A 33 1.70 -3.20 9.88
CA GLN A 33 0.58 -2.30 10.16
C GLN A 33 1.00 -0.84 10.13
N ASN A 34 2.17 -0.52 10.69
CA ASN A 34 2.67 0.85 10.71
C ASN A 34 2.96 1.35 9.29
N SER A 35 3.52 0.49 8.45
CA SER A 35 3.82 0.85 7.07
C SER A 35 2.55 1.10 6.26
N LEU A 36 1.52 0.29 6.45
CA LEU A 36 0.24 0.51 5.79
C LEU A 36 -0.43 1.80 6.26
N ALA A 37 -0.35 2.08 7.56
CA ALA A 37 -0.89 3.32 8.10
C ALA A 37 -0.17 4.53 7.50
N GLN A 38 1.14 4.43 7.33
CA GLN A 38 1.93 5.48 6.72
C GLN A 38 1.52 5.72 5.27
N ALA A 39 1.34 4.64 4.51
CA ALA A 39 0.88 4.73 3.13
C ALA A 39 -0.51 5.37 3.05
N SER A 40 -1.39 5.00 3.95
CA SER A 40 -2.75 5.54 4.00
C SER A 40 -2.75 7.05 4.28
N ARG A 41 -1.92 7.48 5.23
CA ARG A 41 -1.79 8.91 5.53
C ARG A 41 -1.26 9.68 4.32
N ALA A 42 -0.24 9.13 3.68
CA ALA A 42 0.34 9.79 2.51
C ALA A 42 -0.68 9.90 1.38
N LEU A 43 -1.50 8.86 1.19
CA LEU A 43 -2.53 8.89 0.17
C LEU A 43 -3.53 10.02 0.44
N GLN A 44 -3.98 10.16 1.69
CA GLN A 44 -4.94 11.18 2.07
C GLN A 44 -4.37 12.59 1.96
N GLU A 45 -3.11 12.76 2.33
CA GLU A 45 -2.48 14.08 2.37
C GLU A 45 -2.09 14.60 0.98
N LYS A 46 -1.70 13.70 0.07
CA LYS A 46 -1.07 14.11 -1.18
C LYS A 46 -1.92 13.87 -2.41
N PHE A 47 -3.04 13.21 -2.28
CA PHE A 47 -3.90 12.90 -3.41
C PHE A 47 -5.33 13.32 -3.14
N ASP A 48 -6.03 13.66 -4.22
CA ASP A 48 -7.46 13.98 -4.15
C ASP A 48 -8.24 12.68 -3.93
N GLY A 49 -8.93 12.60 -2.81
CA GLY A 49 -9.68 11.42 -2.43
C GLY A 49 -10.94 11.15 -3.25
N ASP A 50 -11.29 12.06 -4.15
CA ASP A 50 -12.53 11.95 -4.92
C ASP A 50 -12.37 11.17 -6.21
N THR A 51 -11.17 10.88 -6.64
CA THR A 51 -10.99 10.10 -7.87
C THR A 51 -11.27 8.63 -7.62
N ALA A 52 -11.82 7.97 -8.64
CA ALA A 52 -12.12 6.54 -8.54
C ALA A 52 -10.85 5.72 -8.27
N GLU A 53 -9.74 6.13 -8.85
CA GLU A 53 -8.47 5.45 -8.68
C GLU A 53 -7.97 5.53 -7.24
N VAL A 54 -8.06 6.71 -6.64
CA VAL A 54 -7.64 6.89 -5.24
C VAL A 54 -8.56 6.13 -4.28
N LEU A 55 -9.87 6.14 -4.55
CA LEU A 55 -10.82 5.39 -3.75
C LEU A 55 -10.53 3.89 -3.80
N LYS A 56 -10.22 3.37 -4.98
CA LYS A 56 -9.88 1.97 -5.16
C LYS A 56 -8.60 1.62 -4.39
N PHE A 57 -7.61 2.48 -4.47
CA PHE A 57 -6.36 2.32 -3.76
C PHE A 57 -6.61 2.27 -2.25
N GLY A 58 -7.45 3.19 -1.75
CA GLY A 58 -7.81 3.23 -0.34
C GLY A 58 -8.51 1.96 0.12
N GLU A 59 -9.40 1.42 -0.69
CA GLU A 59 -10.07 0.15 -0.38
C GLU A 59 -9.06 -0.99 -0.28
N ASN A 60 -8.07 -1.03 -1.16
CA ASN A 60 -7.02 -2.03 -1.11
C ASN A 60 -6.21 -1.93 0.17
N LEU A 61 -5.91 -0.69 0.61
CA LEU A 61 -5.18 -0.49 1.86
C LEU A 61 -5.97 -0.97 3.07
N VAL A 62 -7.29 -0.71 3.07
CA VAL A 62 -8.15 -1.22 4.14
C VAL A 62 -8.12 -2.73 4.19
N SER A 63 -8.25 -3.38 3.04
CA SER A 63 -8.20 -4.84 2.96
C SER A 63 -6.88 -5.39 3.49
N LEU A 64 -5.77 -4.73 3.14
CA LEU A 64 -4.45 -5.16 3.62
C LEU A 64 -4.33 -5.02 5.13
N ARG A 65 -4.89 -3.97 5.70
CA ARG A 65 -4.80 -3.72 7.14
C ARG A 65 -5.63 -4.72 7.96
N GLU A 66 -6.62 -5.31 7.35
CA GLU A 66 -7.46 -6.30 8.01
C GLU A 66 -6.79 -7.67 8.11
N ILE A 67 -5.71 -7.89 7.38
CA ILE A 67 -4.99 -9.15 7.41
C ILE A 67 -4.21 -9.27 8.71
N THR A 68 -4.45 -10.34 9.44
CA THR A 68 -3.82 -10.58 10.75
C THR A 68 -2.74 -11.65 10.61
N MET A 69 -1.51 -11.28 10.89
CA MET A 69 -0.38 -12.21 10.80
C MET A 69 -0.29 -13.17 11.99
N ALA A 70 -0.97 -12.85 13.08
CA ALA A 70 -0.91 -13.65 14.29
C ALA A 70 -1.62 -14.98 14.14
N GLU A 71 -2.52 -15.07 13.19
CA GLU A 71 -3.27 -16.28 12.95
C GLU A 71 -2.69 -17.00 11.75
N GLU A 72 -3.34 -18.01 11.29
CA GLU A 72 -2.77 -18.92 10.32
C GLU A 72 -2.37 -18.25 8.99
N TYR A 73 -1.57 -18.98 8.25
CA TYR A 73 -0.88 -18.54 7.05
C TYR A 73 -1.70 -18.31 5.77
N PRO A 74 -2.97 -18.69 5.67
CA PRO A 74 -3.64 -18.71 4.37
C PRO A 74 -3.79 -17.35 3.69
N ASP A 75 -3.79 -16.27 4.48
CA ASP A 75 -4.03 -14.95 3.89
C ASP A 75 -2.80 -14.24 3.37
N ILE A 76 -1.61 -14.82 3.58
CA ILE A 76 -0.37 -14.21 3.11
C ILE A 76 -0.33 -14.14 1.58
N SER A 77 -0.76 -15.20 0.91
CA SER A 77 -0.80 -15.20 -0.56
C SER A 77 -1.69 -14.10 -1.10
N LYS A 78 -2.85 -13.91 -0.46
CA LYS A 78 -3.78 -12.86 -0.86
C LYS A 78 -3.18 -11.48 -0.66
N ALA A 79 -2.53 -11.26 0.49
CA ALA A 79 -1.88 -9.97 0.77
C ALA A 79 -0.77 -9.68 -0.23
N ILE A 80 0.03 -10.69 -0.55
CA ILE A 80 1.11 -10.54 -1.53
C ILE A 80 0.54 -10.20 -2.90
N ASP A 81 -0.55 -10.85 -3.30
CA ASP A 81 -1.18 -10.57 -4.57
C ASP A 81 -1.69 -9.13 -4.65
N ILE A 82 -2.33 -8.65 -3.58
CA ILE A 82 -2.83 -7.28 -3.53
C ILE A 82 -1.67 -6.28 -3.61
N LEU A 83 -0.61 -6.50 -2.83
CA LEU A 83 0.56 -5.62 -2.84
C LEU A 83 1.24 -5.62 -4.20
N ARG A 84 1.38 -6.80 -4.79
CA ARG A 84 2.00 -6.93 -6.10
C ARG A 84 1.19 -6.20 -7.15
N ASP A 85 -0.12 -6.33 -7.11
CA ASP A 85 -1.00 -5.66 -8.06
C ASP A 85 -0.86 -4.14 -7.95
N ILE A 86 -0.86 -3.61 -6.73
CA ILE A 86 -0.69 -2.18 -6.51
C ILE A 86 0.67 -1.70 -7.03
N LEU A 87 1.74 -2.40 -6.67
CA LEU A 87 3.10 -1.95 -6.96
C LEU A 87 3.47 -2.08 -8.43
N TYR A 88 3.07 -3.17 -9.07
CA TYR A 88 3.51 -3.45 -10.44
C TYR A 88 2.54 -2.98 -11.51
N ARG A 89 1.26 -2.93 -11.22
CA ARG A 89 0.29 -2.40 -12.18
C ARG A 89 0.57 -0.93 -12.47
N ARG A 90 0.85 -0.15 -11.43
CA ARG A 90 1.15 1.25 -11.61
C ARG A 90 2.44 1.45 -12.42
N SER A 91 3.43 0.62 -12.16
CA SER A 91 4.67 0.70 -12.92
C SER A 91 4.45 0.43 -14.41
N ALA A 92 3.58 -0.50 -14.73
CA ALA A 92 3.28 -0.84 -16.11
C ALA A 92 2.54 0.27 -16.85
N ASN A 93 1.77 1.08 -16.12
CA ASN A 93 0.97 2.15 -16.71
C ASN A 93 1.71 3.47 -16.81
N ASP A 94 2.88 3.55 -16.24
CA ASP A 94 3.72 4.73 -16.35
C ASP A 94 4.67 4.59 -17.52
#